data_0450455878d13b2342d40b028195e920
#
_entry.id   0450455878d13b2342d40b028195e920
#
_cell.length_a   1.000
_cell.length_b   1.000
_cell.length_c   1.000
_cell.angle_alpha   90.00
_cell.angle_beta   90.00
_cell.angle_gamma   90.00
#
_symmetry.space_group_name_H-M   'P 1'
#
loop_
_entity.id
_entity.type
_entity.pdbx_description
1 polymer ?
#
loop_
_entity_poly.entity_id
_entity_poly.type
_entity_poly.pdbx_seq_one_letter_code
_entity_poly.pdbx_strand_id
1 'polypeptide(L)'
;MKISSRRGFLGTMGLIAPFASLLRSNIIFAQKKGMFIHHVYFWLKNSGNKEDKAKLIEGLKKLSKVSTIKNFYIGQAAATRRDVIDSSYDVSWLLFFDNAADQDSYQTDPIHLKFVEECSALWTKVTVYDSIDA
;
A
#
# COMPACT_ATOMS: atom_id res chain seq x y z
N MET A 1 46.95 -72.27 12.33
CA MET A 1 47.54 -71.58 13.50
C MET A 1 47.23 -70.09 13.39
N LYS A 2 46.37 -69.68 14.30
CA LYS A 2 46.24 -68.36 14.97
C LYS A 2 46.26 -67.09 14.07
N ILE A 3 45.11 -66.41 14.08
CA ILE A 3 44.66 -65.30 14.94
C ILE A 3 45.05 -63.99 14.26
N SER A 4 44.26 -63.00 14.09
CA SER A 4 43.35 -62.28 14.96
C SER A 4 42.72 -61.13 14.18
N SER A 5 41.47 -61.06 14.17
CA SER A 5 40.56 -59.93 14.36
C SER A 5 41.20 -58.58 14.72
N ARG A 6 40.90 -57.53 14.02
CA ARG A 6 40.52 -56.28 14.68
C ARG A 6 39.54 -55.49 13.83
N ARG A 7 38.35 -55.39 14.37
CA ARG A 7 37.25 -54.53 14.02
C ARG A 7 37.68 -53.09 14.03
N GLY A 8 37.55 -52.39 12.91
CA GLY A 8 37.55 -50.96 12.87
C GLY A 8 36.09 -50.48 12.89
N PHE A 9 35.70 -49.93 14.01
CA PHE A 9 34.39 -49.33 14.20
C PHE A 9 34.43 -47.94 13.55
N LEU A 10 33.84 -47.78 12.37
CA LEU A 10 33.63 -46.49 11.72
C LEU A 10 32.35 -45.92 12.33
N GLY A 11 32.50 -44.98 13.26
CA GLY A 11 31.44 -44.18 13.78
C GLY A 11 30.91 -43.25 12.70
N THR A 12 29.71 -43.49 12.27
CA THR A 12 28.95 -42.50 11.47
C THR A 12 28.63 -41.29 12.34
N MET A 13 29.40 -40.23 12.17
CA MET A 13 29.01 -38.92 12.67
C MET A 13 27.83 -38.42 11.87
N GLY A 14 26.63 -38.55 12.43
CA GLY A 14 25.42 -37.93 11.91
C GLY A 14 25.57 -36.41 11.99
N LEU A 15 25.66 -35.77 10.87
CA LEU A 15 25.50 -34.31 10.73
C LEU A 15 24.04 -33.99 11.02
N ILE A 16 23.80 -33.58 12.26
CA ILE A 16 22.54 -32.91 12.62
C ILE A 16 22.63 -31.50 12.03
N ALA A 17 22.03 -31.30 10.88
CA ALA A 17 21.83 -29.97 10.37
C ALA A 17 20.91 -29.20 11.34
N PRO A 18 21.29 -28.01 11.79
CA PRO A 18 20.38 -27.22 12.59
C PRO A 18 19.18 -26.84 11.72
N PHE A 19 18.02 -27.29 12.11
CA PHE A 19 16.75 -26.80 11.61
C PHE A 19 16.71 -25.31 11.96
N ALA A 20 17.11 -24.47 11.00
CA ALA A 20 16.87 -23.04 11.09
C ALA A 20 15.34 -22.87 11.06
N SER A 21 14.77 -22.75 12.24
CA SER A 21 13.40 -22.32 12.41
C SER A 21 13.30 -20.94 11.78
N LEU A 22 12.78 -20.88 10.56
CA LEU A 22 12.33 -19.65 9.94
C LEU A 22 11.19 -19.13 10.81
N LEU A 23 11.56 -18.29 11.79
CA LEU A 23 10.63 -17.40 12.43
C LEU A 23 10.00 -16.55 11.32
N ARG A 24 8.89 -17.01 10.79
CA ARG A 24 7.97 -16.14 10.07
C ARG A 24 7.59 -15.06 11.07
N SER A 25 8.24 -13.92 10.95
CA SER A 25 7.76 -12.70 11.57
C SER A 25 6.35 -12.49 11.02
N ASN A 26 5.34 -12.93 11.75
CA ASN A 26 4.00 -12.43 11.55
C ASN A 26 4.11 -10.95 11.86
N ILE A 27 4.30 -10.15 10.82
CA ILE A 27 4.11 -8.71 10.90
C ILE A 27 2.61 -8.58 11.13
N ILE A 28 2.22 -8.63 12.39
CA ILE A 28 0.90 -8.18 12.81
C ILE A 28 0.97 -6.68 12.54
N PHE A 29 0.30 -6.22 11.51
CA PHE A 29 -0.03 -4.82 11.36
C PHE A 29 -0.94 -4.48 12.54
N ALA A 30 -0.33 -4.21 13.69
CA ALA A 30 -1.05 -3.61 14.79
C ALA A 30 -1.53 -2.25 14.29
N GLN A 31 -2.83 -2.03 14.29
CA GLN A 31 -3.42 -0.75 13.96
C GLN A 31 -2.76 0.31 14.86
N LYS A 32 -2.05 1.25 14.23
CA LYS A 32 -1.44 2.35 14.97
C LYS A 32 -2.55 3.26 15.46
N LYS A 33 -2.64 3.42 16.76
CA LYS A 33 -3.67 4.28 17.37
C LYS A 33 -3.51 5.74 16.90
N GLY A 34 -4.63 6.35 16.54
CA GLY A 34 -4.69 7.75 16.09
C GLY A 34 -4.39 7.94 14.61
N MET A 35 -4.24 6.86 13.83
CA MET A 35 -4.05 6.95 12.38
C MET A 35 -5.26 7.59 11.72
N PHE A 36 -5.00 8.42 10.70
CA PHE A 36 -6.03 9.00 9.84
C PHE A 36 -5.91 8.42 8.43
N ILE A 37 -7.01 7.93 7.89
CA ILE A 37 -7.08 7.39 6.53
C ILE A 37 -7.92 8.33 5.68
N HIS A 38 -7.36 8.76 4.55
CA HIS A 38 -7.99 9.63 3.57
C HIS A 38 -8.08 8.89 2.25
N HIS A 39 -9.28 8.49 1.84
CA HIS A 39 -9.51 7.74 0.62
C HIS A 39 -10.32 8.55 -0.37
N VAL A 40 -9.72 8.86 -1.51
CA VAL A 40 -10.28 9.72 -2.56
C VAL A 40 -10.57 8.89 -3.80
N TYR A 41 -11.73 9.12 -4.40
CA TYR A 41 -12.14 8.50 -5.66
C TYR A 41 -12.42 9.60 -6.68
N PHE A 42 -11.90 9.39 -7.89
CA PHE A 42 -12.03 10.34 -9.00
C PHE A 42 -12.81 9.72 -10.16
N TRP A 43 -13.76 10.50 -10.69
CA TRP A 43 -14.45 10.22 -11.95
C TRP A 43 -13.99 11.22 -12.99
N LEU A 44 -13.30 10.75 -14.03
CA LEU A 44 -12.77 11.58 -15.09
C LEU A 44 -13.92 12.13 -15.96
N LYS A 45 -13.73 13.33 -16.51
CA LYS A 45 -14.62 13.90 -17.54
C LYS A 45 -14.69 12.98 -18.76
N ASN A 46 -13.53 12.52 -19.20
CA ASN A 46 -13.37 11.61 -20.33
C ASN A 46 -13.01 10.22 -19.78
N SER A 47 -13.97 9.57 -19.13
CA SER A 47 -13.79 8.22 -18.61
C SER A 47 -13.35 7.29 -19.74
N GLY A 48 -12.33 6.47 -19.50
CA GLY A 48 -11.71 5.62 -20.51
C GLY A 48 -10.61 6.29 -21.34
N ASN A 49 -10.42 7.61 -21.26
CA ASN A 49 -9.31 8.29 -21.90
C ASN A 49 -8.00 7.99 -21.15
N LYS A 50 -7.08 7.28 -21.81
CA LYS A 50 -5.82 6.83 -21.22
C LYS A 50 -4.87 7.98 -20.90
N GLU A 51 -4.88 9.02 -21.70
CA GLU A 51 -4.00 10.19 -21.53
C GLU A 51 -4.43 11.01 -20.31
N ASP A 52 -5.72 11.28 -20.16
CA ASP A 52 -6.26 12.00 -19.00
C ASP A 52 -6.03 11.23 -17.70
N LYS A 53 -6.21 9.92 -17.74
CA LYS A 53 -5.91 9.04 -16.61
C LYS A 53 -4.43 9.09 -16.25
N ALA A 54 -3.54 9.03 -17.23
CA ALA A 54 -2.10 9.11 -17.03
C ALA A 54 -1.69 10.45 -16.42
N LYS A 55 -2.28 11.57 -16.88
CA LYS A 55 -2.05 12.90 -16.30
C LYS A 55 -2.45 12.98 -14.83
N LEU A 56 -3.63 12.44 -14.49
CA LEU A 56 -4.07 12.38 -13.10
C LEU A 56 -3.11 11.55 -12.23
N ILE A 57 -2.70 10.38 -12.69
CA ILE A 57 -1.77 9.52 -11.98
C ILE A 57 -0.41 10.21 -11.76
N GLU A 58 0.11 10.90 -12.78
CA GLU A 58 1.35 11.69 -12.63
C GLU A 58 1.18 12.84 -11.61
N GLY A 59 0.03 13.49 -11.62
CA GLY A 59 -0.30 14.50 -10.61
C GLY A 59 -0.31 13.92 -9.19
N LEU A 60 -0.91 12.76 -9.00
CA LEU A 60 -0.94 12.04 -7.71
C LEU A 60 0.46 11.60 -7.26
N LYS A 61 1.31 11.17 -8.18
CA LYS A 61 2.73 10.86 -7.88
C LYS A 61 3.49 12.09 -7.38
N LYS A 62 3.25 13.25 -7.94
CA LYS A 62 3.80 14.52 -7.45
C LYS A 62 3.23 14.84 -6.06
N LEU A 63 1.92 14.69 -5.88
CA LEU A 63 1.23 14.92 -4.62
C LEU A 63 1.74 14.02 -3.49
N SER A 64 2.18 12.81 -3.81
CA SER A 64 2.75 11.88 -2.82
C SER A 64 4.00 12.41 -2.10
N LYS A 65 4.58 13.51 -2.58
CA LYS A 65 5.76 14.13 -1.99
C LYS A 65 5.43 15.03 -0.78
N VAL A 66 4.17 15.25 -0.46
CA VAL A 66 3.80 15.95 0.77
C VAL A 66 4.34 15.20 1.98
N SER A 67 5.10 15.91 2.83
CA SER A 67 5.90 15.29 3.89
C SER A 67 5.09 14.61 4.99
N THR A 68 3.84 15.03 5.21
CA THR A 68 2.96 14.43 6.23
C THR A 68 2.33 13.10 5.81
N ILE A 69 2.39 12.75 4.54
CA ILE A 69 1.91 11.45 4.04
C ILE A 69 2.86 10.34 4.53
N LYS A 70 2.32 9.36 5.24
CA LYS A 70 3.08 8.21 5.75
C LYS A 70 3.12 7.06 4.75
N ASN A 71 2.02 6.82 4.09
CA ASN A 71 1.91 5.82 3.05
C ASN A 71 0.79 6.21 2.09
N PHE A 72 0.86 5.72 0.86
CA PHE A 72 -0.16 5.98 -0.15
C PHE A 72 -0.30 4.81 -1.12
N TYR A 73 -1.44 4.77 -1.78
CA TYR A 73 -1.72 3.83 -2.85
C TYR A 73 -2.53 4.52 -3.95
N ILE A 74 -2.08 4.39 -5.19
CA ILE A 74 -2.83 4.81 -6.37
C ILE A 74 -3.46 3.56 -6.98
N GLY A 75 -4.79 3.55 -7.10
CA GLY A 75 -5.54 2.40 -7.58
C GLY A 75 -6.50 2.74 -8.71
N GLN A 76 -7.09 1.70 -9.24
CA GLN A 76 -8.22 1.75 -10.17
C GLN A 76 -9.23 0.69 -9.77
N ALA A 77 -10.45 0.77 -10.28
CA ALA A 77 -11.47 -0.24 -10.01
C ALA A 77 -10.98 -1.63 -10.42
N ALA A 78 -11.12 -2.59 -9.52
CA ALA A 78 -10.84 -3.99 -9.81
C ALA A 78 -11.99 -4.61 -10.63
N ALA A 79 -11.68 -5.66 -11.39
CA ALA A 79 -12.66 -6.39 -12.19
C ALA A 79 -13.48 -7.39 -11.33
N THR A 80 -13.95 -6.92 -10.17
CA THR A 80 -14.80 -7.69 -9.26
C THR A 80 -16.25 -7.27 -9.39
N ARG A 81 -17.18 -8.22 -9.22
CA ARG A 81 -18.61 -7.97 -9.41
C ARG A 81 -19.41 -8.60 -8.28
N ARG A 82 -20.06 -7.76 -7.50
CA ARG A 82 -21.09 -8.08 -6.50
C ARG A 82 -21.97 -6.86 -6.34
N ASP A 83 -23.19 -7.02 -5.89
CA ASP A 83 -24.18 -5.93 -5.79
C ASP A 83 -23.71 -4.74 -4.94
N VAL A 84 -22.83 -4.99 -3.98
CA VAL A 84 -22.29 -3.96 -3.08
C VAL A 84 -21.04 -3.28 -3.61
N ILE A 85 -20.51 -3.69 -4.78
CA ILE A 85 -19.30 -3.11 -5.36
C ILE A 85 -19.65 -1.95 -6.28
N ASP A 86 -19.16 -0.76 -5.96
CA ASP A 86 -19.12 0.38 -6.87
C ASP A 86 -17.77 0.47 -7.56
N SER A 87 -17.74 0.12 -8.83
CA SER A 87 -16.56 0.19 -9.70
C SER A 87 -16.64 1.32 -10.72
N SER A 88 -17.50 2.31 -10.48
CA SER A 88 -17.76 3.41 -11.42
C SER A 88 -16.65 4.45 -11.49
N TYR A 89 -15.76 4.50 -10.50
CA TYR A 89 -14.65 5.45 -10.47
C TYR A 89 -13.51 5.06 -11.40
N ASP A 90 -12.71 6.02 -11.81
CA ASP A 90 -11.56 5.81 -12.71
C ASP A 90 -10.25 5.60 -11.96
N VAL A 91 -10.01 6.39 -10.90
CA VAL A 91 -8.78 6.36 -10.10
C VAL A 91 -9.13 6.50 -8.63
N SER A 92 -8.41 5.79 -7.77
CA SER A 92 -8.47 5.97 -6.33
C SER A 92 -7.12 6.42 -5.78
N TRP A 93 -7.17 7.19 -4.70
CA TRP A 93 -6.03 7.75 -3.98
C TRP A 93 -6.21 7.49 -2.50
N LEU A 94 -5.48 6.51 -1.97
CA LEU A 94 -5.54 6.13 -0.56
C LEU A 94 -4.33 6.66 0.16
N LEU A 95 -4.55 7.37 1.26
CA LEU A 95 -3.52 8.00 2.08
C LEU A 95 -3.62 7.58 3.53
N PHE A 96 -2.47 7.46 4.15
CA PHE A 96 -2.32 7.22 5.57
C PHE A 96 -1.54 8.38 6.20
N PHE A 97 -2.10 8.97 7.26
CA PHE A 97 -1.45 9.99 8.08
C PHE A 97 -1.32 9.49 9.51
N ASP A 98 -0.34 10.00 10.25
CA ASP A 98 -0.16 9.66 11.66
C ASP A 98 -1.30 10.15 12.55
N ASN A 99 -1.97 11.25 12.14
CA ASN A 99 -3.04 11.89 12.89
C ASN A 99 -3.86 12.84 12.01
N ALA A 100 -4.95 13.37 12.56
CA ALA A 100 -5.82 14.32 11.88
C ALA A 100 -5.12 15.65 11.56
N ALA A 101 -4.21 16.11 12.42
CA ALA A 101 -3.49 17.38 12.19
C ALA A 101 -2.56 17.29 10.96
N ASP A 102 -1.93 16.16 10.72
CA ASP A 102 -1.11 15.90 9.54
C ASP A 102 -1.95 15.90 8.26
N GLN A 103 -3.15 15.34 8.31
CA GLN A 103 -4.08 15.37 7.18
C GLN A 103 -4.59 16.79 6.93
N ASP A 104 -4.89 17.56 7.97
CA ASP A 104 -5.31 18.95 7.84
C ASP A 104 -4.21 19.81 7.20
N SER A 105 -2.96 19.64 7.65
CA SER A 105 -1.78 20.28 7.05
C SER A 105 -1.59 19.91 5.57
N TYR A 106 -1.88 18.67 5.18
CA TYR A 106 -1.85 18.22 3.78
C TYR A 106 -2.80 19.03 2.89
N GLN A 107 -3.99 19.40 3.38
CA GLN A 107 -4.99 20.14 2.59
C GLN A 107 -4.51 21.51 2.14
N THR A 108 -3.66 22.15 2.92
CA THR A 108 -3.12 23.51 2.66
C THR A 108 -1.68 23.50 2.15
N ASP A 109 -1.08 22.32 2.02
CA ASP A 109 0.29 22.18 1.50
C ASP A 109 0.38 22.73 0.06
N PRO A 110 1.42 23.51 -0.29
CA PRO A 110 1.59 24.04 -1.64
C PRO A 110 1.58 22.97 -2.74
N ILE A 111 2.07 21.77 -2.47
CA ILE A 111 2.04 20.64 -3.43
C ILE A 111 0.59 20.19 -3.67
N HIS A 112 -0.24 20.14 -2.61
CA HIS A 112 -1.66 19.81 -2.74
C HIS A 112 -2.42 20.87 -3.53
N LEU A 113 -2.20 22.15 -3.21
CA LEU A 113 -2.85 23.27 -3.92
C LEU A 113 -2.48 23.28 -5.40
N LYS A 114 -1.22 23.01 -5.73
CA LYS A 114 -0.75 22.90 -7.11
C LYS A 114 -1.38 21.71 -7.83
N PHE A 115 -1.51 20.57 -7.17
CA PHE A 115 -2.19 19.41 -7.74
C PHE A 115 -3.64 19.74 -8.13
N VAL A 116 -4.39 20.38 -7.24
CA VAL A 116 -5.77 20.81 -7.53
C VAL A 116 -5.81 21.78 -8.71
N GLU A 117 -4.93 22.78 -8.76
CA GLU A 117 -4.83 23.74 -9.85
C GLU A 117 -4.56 23.04 -11.20
N GLU A 118 -3.58 22.12 -11.25
CA GLU A 118 -3.15 21.47 -12.50
C GLU A 118 -4.09 20.35 -12.95
N CYS A 119 -4.77 19.66 -12.04
CA CYS A 119 -5.49 18.41 -12.33
C CYS A 119 -7.01 18.52 -12.23
N SER A 120 -7.57 19.53 -11.58
CA SER A 120 -9.02 19.59 -11.30
C SER A 120 -9.89 19.58 -12.57
N ALA A 121 -9.39 20.08 -13.69
CA ALA A 121 -10.09 20.04 -14.95
C ALA A 121 -10.25 18.62 -15.54
N LEU A 122 -9.51 17.63 -15.01
CA LEU A 122 -9.57 16.26 -15.51
C LEU A 122 -10.78 15.46 -14.99
N TRP A 123 -11.37 15.83 -13.87
CA TRP A 123 -12.48 15.12 -13.27
C TRP A 123 -13.78 15.92 -13.22
N THR A 124 -14.90 15.20 -13.16
CA THR A 124 -16.24 15.78 -12.96
C THR A 124 -16.73 15.59 -11.53
N LYS A 125 -16.22 14.58 -10.85
CA LYS A 125 -16.63 14.21 -9.49
C LYS A 125 -15.44 13.71 -8.71
N VAL A 126 -15.38 14.11 -7.46
CA VAL A 126 -14.48 13.55 -6.44
C VAL A 126 -15.32 13.15 -5.24
N THR A 127 -15.05 12.00 -4.67
CA THR A 127 -15.63 11.57 -3.40
C THR A 127 -14.52 11.18 -2.44
N VAL A 128 -14.64 11.63 -1.20
CA VAL A 128 -13.67 11.37 -0.14
C VAL A 128 -14.32 10.60 0.99
N TYR A 129 -13.64 9.58 1.48
CA TYR A 129 -13.99 8.87 2.70
C TYR A 129 -12.83 8.99 3.68
N ASP A 130 -13.05 9.76 4.74
CA ASP A 130 -12.12 9.90 5.84
C ASP A 130 -12.51 8.97 6.99
N SER A 131 -11.51 8.32 7.59
CA SER A 131 -11.75 7.46 8.74
C SER A 131 -10.63 7.56 9.77
N ILE A 132 -11.00 7.36 11.00
CA ILE A 132 -10.12 7.24 12.16
C ILE A 132 -10.43 5.91 12.87
N ASP A 133 -9.68 5.63 13.92
CA ASP A 133 -9.93 4.45 14.75
C ASP A 133 -11.38 4.43 15.28
N ALA A 134 -11.97 3.23 15.29
CA ALA A 134 -13.30 2.98 15.87
C ALA A 134 -13.22 2.69 17.37
#